data_2bbcc92cd10acbe5712b7a3d4f7525ee
#
_entry.id   2bbcc92cd10acbe5712b7a3d4f7525ee
#
_cell.length_a   1.000
_cell.length_b   1.000
_cell.length_c   1.000
_cell.angle_alpha   90.00
_cell.angle_beta   90.00
_cell.angle_gamma   90.00
#
_symmetry.space_group_name_H-M   'P 1'
#
loop_
_entity.id
_entity.type
_entity.pdbx_description
1 polymer ?
#
loop_
_entity_poly.entity_id
_entity_poly.type
_entity_poly.pdbx_seq_one_letter_code
_entity_poly.pdbx_strand_id
1 'polypeptide(L)'
;LPFASVPDRTLFLLQQHDISYSFNEMLAIKTHDGLYDVGNEKYLKGFMPEQRPRTSLPFILHQADMLAARVEWEMEWLPKFSENNLEKPKKQFNLSNNKKVTTKNKALNTIKSSGLKNMLDNL
;
A
#
# COMPACT_ATOMS: atom_id res chain seq x y z
N LEU A 1 -4.00 15.77 -18.85
CA LEU A 1 -5.20 15.87 -18.01
C LEU A 1 -4.78 16.24 -16.58
N PRO A 2 -5.50 17.13 -15.89
CA PRO A 2 -5.25 17.39 -14.49
C PRO A 2 -5.37 16.11 -13.65
N PHE A 3 -4.71 16.09 -12.49
CA PHE A 3 -4.77 14.95 -11.60
C PHE A 3 -6.21 14.71 -11.12
N ALA A 4 -6.68 13.48 -11.29
CA ALA A 4 -7.95 13.02 -10.76
C ALA A 4 -7.85 11.53 -10.42
N SER A 5 -8.61 11.07 -9.44
CA SER A 5 -8.67 9.65 -9.08
C SER A 5 -9.18 8.82 -10.27
N VAL A 6 -8.83 7.54 -10.30
CA VAL A 6 -9.31 6.63 -11.36
C VAL A 6 -10.84 6.57 -11.40
N PRO A 7 -11.56 6.43 -10.26
CA PRO A 7 -13.01 6.46 -10.25
C PRO A 7 -13.60 7.76 -10.81
N ASP A 8 -13.02 8.91 -10.46
CA ASP A 8 -13.52 10.21 -10.92
C ASP A 8 -13.33 10.35 -12.45
N ARG A 9 -12.19 9.90 -12.98
CA ARG A 9 -11.95 9.88 -14.44
C ARG A 9 -12.90 8.94 -15.17
N THR A 10 -13.21 7.79 -14.58
CA THR A 10 -14.16 6.82 -15.14
C THR A 10 -15.55 7.44 -15.24
N LEU A 11 -16.04 8.07 -14.19
CA LEU A 11 -17.34 8.74 -14.18
C LEU A 11 -17.38 9.89 -15.20
N PHE A 12 -16.30 10.67 -15.30
CA PHE A 12 -16.19 11.71 -16.30
C PHE A 12 -16.26 11.17 -17.73
N LEU A 13 -15.55 10.08 -18.02
CA LEU A 13 -15.57 9.44 -19.34
C LEU A 13 -16.96 8.89 -19.70
N LEU A 14 -17.64 8.24 -18.76
CA LEU A 14 -19.02 7.76 -18.96
C LEU A 14 -19.95 8.92 -19.33
N GLN A 15 -19.83 10.05 -18.64
CA GLN A 15 -20.59 11.26 -18.94
C GLN A 15 -20.23 11.84 -20.32
N GLN A 16 -18.96 11.85 -20.70
CA GLN A 16 -18.51 12.35 -22.01
C GLN A 16 -19.05 11.54 -23.18
N HIS A 17 -19.35 10.26 -22.98
CA HIS A 17 -19.87 9.35 -23.98
C HIS A 17 -21.38 9.12 -23.85
N ASP A 18 -22.09 9.97 -23.11
CA ASP A 18 -23.53 9.88 -22.89
C ASP A 18 -24.01 8.50 -22.37
N ILE A 19 -23.13 7.80 -21.61
CA ILE A 19 -23.47 6.52 -20.98
C ILE A 19 -24.19 6.83 -19.68
N SER A 20 -25.49 6.50 -19.63
CA SER A 20 -26.30 6.66 -18.43
C SER A 20 -25.99 5.57 -17.40
N TYR A 21 -25.96 5.93 -16.14
CA TYR A 21 -25.78 5.02 -15.02
C TYR A 21 -26.67 5.46 -13.84
N SER A 22 -27.10 4.49 -13.06
CA SER A 22 -27.85 4.74 -11.84
C SER A 22 -26.94 5.23 -10.70
N PHE A 23 -27.55 5.78 -9.66
CA PHE A 23 -26.82 6.20 -8.46
C PHE A 23 -26.04 5.04 -7.80
N ASN A 24 -26.61 3.82 -7.80
CA ASN A 24 -25.96 2.63 -7.25
C ASN A 24 -24.73 2.21 -8.07
N GLU A 25 -24.80 2.31 -9.39
CA GLU A 25 -23.66 2.05 -10.27
C GLU A 25 -22.57 3.11 -10.10
N MET A 26 -22.95 4.37 -10.02
CA MET A 26 -22.03 5.45 -9.70
C MET A 26 -21.30 5.21 -8.38
N LEU A 27 -22.04 4.82 -7.35
CA LEU A 27 -21.48 4.53 -6.04
C LEU A 27 -20.55 3.31 -6.08
N ALA A 28 -20.91 2.28 -6.83
CA ALA A 28 -20.07 1.11 -7.03
C ALA A 28 -18.73 1.47 -7.70
N ILE A 29 -18.77 2.24 -8.78
CA ILE A 29 -17.57 2.74 -9.48
C ILE A 29 -16.75 3.60 -8.52
N LYS A 30 -17.38 4.51 -7.79
CA LYS A 30 -16.70 5.43 -6.87
C LYS A 30 -15.95 4.71 -5.75
N THR A 31 -16.47 3.58 -5.28
CA THR A 31 -15.96 2.87 -4.11
C THR A 31 -15.28 1.53 -4.42
N HIS A 32 -15.01 1.22 -5.71
CA HIS A 32 -14.49 -0.10 -6.10
C HIS A 32 -13.11 -0.40 -5.51
N ASP A 33 -12.27 0.61 -5.27
CA ASP A 33 -10.98 0.45 -4.58
C ASP A 33 -11.13 0.01 -3.10
N GLY A 34 -12.37 -0.02 -2.58
CA GLY A 34 -12.65 -0.43 -1.22
C GLY A 34 -11.91 0.42 -0.19
N LEU A 35 -11.36 -0.23 0.84
CA LEU A 35 -10.60 0.44 1.91
C LEU A 35 -9.17 0.80 1.52
N TYR A 36 -8.72 0.48 0.32
CA TYR A 36 -7.45 0.96 -0.21
C TYR A 36 -7.47 2.47 -0.49
N ASP A 37 -8.66 3.02 -0.76
CA ASP A 37 -8.88 4.47 -0.78
C ASP A 37 -9.51 4.94 0.53
N VAL A 38 -8.77 5.76 1.29
CA VAL A 38 -9.23 6.35 2.56
C VAL A 38 -10.53 7.13 2.39
N GLY A 39 -10.77 7.75 1.23
CA GLY A 39 -12.01 8.45 0.91
C GLY A 39 -13.26 7.57 0.96
N ASN A 40 -13.10 6.25 0.83
CA ASN A 40 -14.18 5.28 0.84
C ASN A 40 -14.58 4.82 2.25
N GLU A 41 -13.78 5.11 3.28
CA GLU A 41 -14.05 4.67 4.65
C GLU A 41 -15.46 5.06 5.14
N LYS A 42 -15.89 6.27 4.82
CA LYS A 42 -17.20 6.78 5.20
C LYS A 42 -18.38 5.98 4.63
N TYR A 43 -18.19 5.31 3.50
CA TYR A 43 -19.21 4.46 2.87
C TYR A 43 -19.17 3.01 3.38
N LEU A 44 -17.98 2.51 3.70
CA LEU A 44 -17.76 1.10 3.99
C LEU A 44 -17.69 0.80 5.49
N LYS A 45 -17.21 1.77 6.30
CA LYS A 45 -17.08 1.64 7.77
C LYS A 45 -18.23 2.30 8.54
N GLY A 46 -19.17 2.98 7.87
CA GLY A 46 -20.29 3.63 8.54
C GLY A 46 -21.14 2.65 9.36
N PHE A 47 -21.40 3.00 10.62
CA PHE A 47 -22.23 2.19 11.52
C PHE A 47 -23.73 2.48 11.33
N MET A 48 -24.07 3.69 10.89
CA MET A 48 -25.44 4.09 10.66
C MET A 48 -25.97 3.53 9.34
N PRO A 49 -27.21 3.00 9.29
CA PRO A 49 -27.79 2.43 8.07
C PRO A 49 -27.79 3.40 6.89
N GLU A 50 -27.94 4.70 7.16
CA GLU A 50 -28.00 5.76 6.14
C GLU A 50 -26.63 5.99 5.46
N GLN A 51 -25.55 5.61 6.10
CA GLN A 51 -24.18 5.76 5.61
C GLN A 51 -23.69 4.57 4.78
N ARG A 52 -24.47 3.48 4.75
CA ARG A 52 -24.08 2.26 4.03
C ARG A 52 -24.65 2.24 2.61
N PRO A 53 -23.93 1.67 1.65
CA PRO A 53 -24.50 1.37 0.35
C PRO A 53 -25.73 0.49 0.50
N ARG A 54 -26.83 0.88 -0.19
CA ARG A 54 -28.12 0.17 -0.12
C ARG A 54 -28.16 -1.13 -0.93
N THR A 55 -27.15 -1.35 -1.78
CA THR A 55 -27.04 -2.54 -2.63
C THR A 55 -25.70 -3.22 -2.40
N SER A 56 -25.61 -4.50 -2.74
CA SER A 56 -24.35 -5.26 -2.71
C SER A 56 -23.41 -4.93 -3.88
N LEU A 57 -23.84 -4.14 -4.86
CA LEU A 57 -23.07 -3.85 -6.07
C LEU A 57 -21.66 -3.27 -5.80
N PRO A 58 -21.46 -2.30 -4.87
CA PRO A 58 -20.12 -1.82 -4.52
C PRO A 58 -19.20 -2.92 -4.01
N PHE A 59 -19.73 -3.85 -3.23
CA PHE A 59 -18.96 -4.97 -2.67
C PHE A 59 -18.60 -6.00 -3.73
N ILE A 60 -19.53 -6.31 -4.63
CA ILE A 60 -19.31 -7.23 -5.76
C ILE A 60 -18.22 -6.67 -6.67
N LEU A 61 -18.32 -5.39 -7.04
CA LEU A 61 -17.33 -4.75 -7.92
C LEU A 61 -15.94 -4.71 -7.27
N HIS A 62 -15.85 -4.35 -5.99
CA HIS A 62 -14.61 -4.34 -5.25
C HIS A 62 -13.95 -5.74 -5.19
N GLN A 63 -14.74 -6.79 -4.93
CA GLN A 63 -14.20 -8.16 -4.89
C GLN A 63 -13.76 -8.64 -6.27
N ALA A 64 -14.49 -8.29 -7.32
CA ALA A 64 -14.13 -8.63 -8.69
C ALA A 64 -12.82 -7.94 -9.12
N ASP A 65 -12.65 -6.66 -8.77
CA ASP A 65 -11.44 -5.88 -9.04
C ASP A 65 -10.23 -6.46 -8.29
N MET A 66 -10.37 -6.73 -7.00
CA MET A 66 -9.32 -7.38 -6.21
C MET A 66 -8.90 -8.73 -6.79
N LEU A 67 -9.87 -9.54 -7.21
CA LEU A 67 -9.58 -10.85 -7.80
C LEU A 67 -8.85 -10.69 -9.14
N ALA A 68 -9.29 -9.79 -9.99
CA ALA A 68 -8.64 -9.50 -11.27
C ALA A 68 -7.20 -9.03 -11.08
N ALA A 69 -6.96 -8.08 -10.18
CA ALA A 69 -5.62 -7.60 -9.83
C ALA A 69 -4.73 -8.72 -9.29
N ARG A 70 -5.29 -9.64 -8.49
CA ARG A 70 -4.54 -10.79 -7.94
C ARG A 70 -4.16 -11.78 -9.03
N VAL A 71 -5.06 -12.10 -9.94
CA VAL A 71 -4.81 -13.00 -11.08
C VAL A 71 -3.75 -12.41 -11.99
N GLU A 72 -3.85 -11.12 -12.32
CA GLU A 72 -2.83 -10.41 -13.12
C GLU A 72 -1.46 -10.46 -12.44
N TRP A 73 -1.39 -10.23 -11.14
CA TRP A 73 -0.17 -10.33 -10.37
C TRP A 73 0.47 -11.72 -10.48
N GLU A 74 -0.31 -12.78 -10.31
CA GLU A 74 0.20 -14.15 -10.37
C GLU A 74 0.65 -14.58 -11.76
N MET A 75 -0.08 -14.16 -12.78
CA MET A 75 0.18 -14.61 -14.16
C MET A 75 1.21 -13.75 -14.90
N GLU A 76 1.24 -12.44 -14.62
CA GLU A 76 2.09 -11.52 -15.40
C GLU A 76 3.27 -10.96 -14.63
N TRP A 77 3.07 -10.59 -13.36
CA TRP A 77 4.10 -9.89 -12.58
C TRP A 77 5.03 -10.85 -11.83
N LEU A 78 4.50 -11.84 -11.15
CA LEU A 78 5.27 -12.76 -10.36
C LEU A 78 6.36 -13.51 -11.16
N PRO A 79 6.10 -14.00 -12.40
CA PRO A 79 7.13 -14.60 -13.24
C PRO A 79 8.28 -13.64 -13.55
N LYS A 80 7.98 -12.37 -13.89
CA LYS A 80 9.00 -11.35 -14.21
C LYS A 80 9.93 -11.08 -13.03
N PHE A 81 9.42 -11.13 -11.79
CA PHE A 81 10.28 -10.99 -10.60
C PHE A 81 11.12 -12.21 -10.33
N SER A 82 10.63 -13.41 -10.63
CA SER A 82 11.37 -14.66 -10.47
C SER A 82 12.53 -14.74 -11.44
N GLU A 83 12.34 -14.41 -12.69
CA GLU A 83 13.39 -14.38 -13.74
C GLU A 83 14.49 -13.35 -13.40
N ASN A 84 14.13 -12.15 -13.01
CA ASN A 84 15.09 -11.10 -12.63
C ASN A 84 15.94 -11.46 -11.39
N ASN A 85 15.46 -12.33 -10.52
CA ASN A 85 16.22 -12.80 -9.37
C ASN A 85 17.22 -13.92 -9.71
N LEU A 86 17.00 -14.66 -10.81
CA LEU A 86 17.94 -15.69 -11.28
C LEU A 86 19.16 -15.07 -11.97
N GLU A 87 19.03 -13.88 -12.58
CA GLU A 87 20.12 -13.21 -13.29
C GLU A 87 20.98 -12.26 -12.44
N LYS A 88 20.56 -11.92 -11.23
CA LYS A 88 21.37 -11.12 -10.34
C LYS A 88 22.46 -12.00 -9.71
N PRO A 89 23.76 -11.80 -10.07
CA PRO A 89 24.83 -12.48 -9.37
C PRO A 89 24.67 -12.13 -7.88
N LYS A 90 24.58 -13.15 -7.03
CA LYS A 90 24.61 -12.96 -5.58
C LYS A 90 25.83 -12.12 -5.29
N LYS A 91 25.68 -10.83 -4.95
CA LYS A 91 26.76 -10.04 -4.41
C LYS A 91 27.27 -10.81 -3.21
N GLN A 92 28.39 -11.49 -3.39
CA GLN A 92 29.11 -12.08 -2.28
C GLN A 92 29.41 -10.92 -1.34
N PHE A 93 28.73 -10.92 -0.23
CA PHE A 93 29.09 -10.06 0.90
C PHE A 93 30.43 -10.61 1.38
N ASN A 94 31.52 -10.08 0.85
CA ASN A 94 32.83 -10.31 1.39
C ASN A 94 32.82 -9.71 2.81
N LEU A 95 32.63 -10.59 3.77
CA LEU A 95 32.90 -10.32 5.18
C LEU A 95 34.44 -10.19 5.32
N SER A 96 35.03 -9.15 4.76
CA SER A 96 36.38 -8.76 5.13
C SER A 96 36.28 -8.16 6.53
N ASN A 97 36.83 -8.89 7.45
CA ASN A 97 37.19 -8.54 8.84
C ASN A 97 37.11 -7.05 9.19
N ASN A 98 35.91 -6.54 9.43
CA ASN A 98 35.77 -5.35 10.23
C ASN A 98 35.56 -5.82 11.68
N LYS A 99 36.61 -5.63 12.50
CA LYS A 99 36.56 -5.79 13.95
C LYS A 99 35.21 -5.25 14.44
N LYS A 100 34.44 -6.11 15.10
CA LYS A 100 33.24 -5.70 15.84
C LYS A 100 33.62 -4.60 16.84
N VAL A 101 33.46 -3.35 16.43
CA VAL A 101 33.30 -2.28 17.41
C VAL A 101 31.94 -2.55 18.03
N THR A 102 31.95 -3.08 19.24
CA THR A 102 30.75 -3.39 19.97
C THR A 102 29.86 -2.17 20.02
N THR A 103 28.57 -2.34 19.83
CA THR A 103 27.53 -1.28 19.82
C THR A 103 27.65 -0.38 21.08
N LYS A 104 28.15 -0.94 22.17
CA LYS A 104 28.45 -0.26 23.43
C LYS A 104 29.48 0.87 23.25
N ASN A 105 30.59 0.63 22.53
CA ASN A 105 31.64 1.63 22.34
C ASN A 105 31.23 2.79 21.42
N LYS A 106 30.29 2.54 20.46
CA LYS A 106 29.77 3.58 19.60
C LYS A 106 28.81 4.51 20.33
N ALA A 107 28.00 3.95 21.25
CA ALA A 107 27.10 4.72 22.09
C ALA A 107 27.87 5.61 23.10
N LEU A 108 28.92 5.08 23.74
CA LEU A 108 29.75 5.83 24.69
C LEU A 108 30.41 7.07 24.06
N ASN A 109 30.87 6.95 22.80
CA ASN A 109 31.54 8.07 22.11
C ASN A 109 30.57 9.18 21.69
N THR A 110 29.25 8.92 21.68
CA THR A 110 28.22 9.89 21.32
C THR A 110 27.70 10.67 22.54
N ILE A 111 27.95 10.20 23.77
CA ILE A 111 27.45 10.80 25.01
C ILE A 111 28.40 11.94 25.43
N LYS A 112 27.88 13.18 25.37
CA LYS A 112 28.62 14.39 25.75
C LYS A 112 28.61 14.68 27.25
N SER A 113 27.74 14.02 28.03
CA SER A 113 27.63 14.23 29.47
C SER A 113 28.49 13.24 30.26
N SER A 114 29.44 13.74 31.08
CA SER A 114 30.32 12.93 31.89
C SER A 114 29.58 12.05 32.93
N GLY A 115 28.45 12.51 33.47
CA GLY A 115 27.65 11.77 34.44
C GLY A 115 27.00 10.50 33.88
N LEU A 116 26.56 10.56 32.64
CA LEU A 116 25.94 9.43 31.95
C LEU A 116 26.96 8.36 31.50
N LYS A 117 28.19 8.79 31.20
CA LYS A 117 29.29 7.84 30.92
C LYS A 117 29.62 6.96 32.11
N ASN A 118 29.73 7.54 33.30
CA ASN A 118 30.07 6.80 34.52
C ASN A 118 28.99 5.78 34.93
N MET A 119 27.71 6.06 34.60
CA MET A 119 26.63 5.10 34.87
C MET A 119 26.65 3.88 33.91
N LEU A 120 27.09 4.08 32.66
CA LEU A 120 27.14 3.00 31.66
C LEU A 120 28.38 2.11 31.78
N ASP A 121 29.48 2.63 32.33
CA ASP A 121 30.70 1.87 32.58
C ASP A 121 30.58 0.89 33.75
N ASN A 122 29.56 1.11 34.64
CA ASN A 122 29.30 0.27 35.81
C ASN A 122 28.17 -0.77 35.59
N LEU A 123 27.66 -0.92 34.35
CA LEU A 123 26.71 -1.95 33.92
C LEU A 123 27.44 -3.01 33.05
#